data_f4eee7a19545db588cafc310cada3eda
#
_entry.id   f4eee7a19545db588cafc310cada3eda
#
_cell.length_a   1.000
_cell.length_b   1.000
_cell.length_c   1.000
_cell.angle_alpha   90.00
_cell.angle_beta   90.00
_cell.angle_gamma   90.00
#
_symmetry.space_group_name_H-M   'P 1'
#
loop_
_entity.id
_entity.type
_entity.pdbx_description
1 polymer ?
#
loop_
_entity_poly.entity_id
_entity_poly.type
_entity_poly.pdbx_seq_one_letter_code
_entity_poly.pdbx_strand_id
1 'polypeptide(L)'
;HADCSERCRPFQNRVFSISGKSGITSDGREYRPLSEATDIFYTTKAGKTYKNGLFGFGCRHYAVTYKDGFRFPKPNPKVEESEYKITQKQRYLERQVRHWRTKAIMKKGVNLEEYQEAREKAITYNKKYIKFSKDNGRAYYPSRTKLI
;
A
#
# COMPACT_ATOMS: atom_id res chain seq x y z
N HIS A 1 -8.44 -5.45 -5.72
CA HIS A 1 -7.18 -5.74 -5.05
C HIS A 1 -7.47 -6.37 -3.69
N ALA A 2 -6.97 -7.58 -3.44
CA ALA A 2 -7.16 -8.29 -2.18
C ALA A 2 -6.60 -7.47 -0.99
N ASP A 3 -5.43 -6.87 -1.18
CA ASP A 3 -4.73 -6.06 -0.17
C ASP A 3 -5.11 -4.58 -0.23
N CYS A 4 -6.38 -4.27 -0.48
CA CYS A 4 -6.87 -2.91 -0.52
C CYS A 4 -6.91 -2.30 0.88
N SER A 5 -6.47 -1.05 1.01
CA SER A 5 -6.67 -0.30 2.23
C SER A 5 -8.16 -0.07 2.51
N GLU A 6 -8.55 0.03 3.77
CA GLU A 6 -9.92 0.34 4.17
C GLU A 6 -10.46 1.61 3.48
N ARG A 7 -9.60 2.58 3.26
CA ARG A 7 -9.90 3.86 2.59
C ARG A 7 -10.38 3.70 1.15
N CYS A 8 -9.81 2.74 0.41
CA CYS A 8 -10.13 2.51 -0.99
C CYS A 8 -11.22 1.44 -1.18
N ARG A 9 -11.44 0.60 -0.16
CA ARG A 9 -12.39 -0.53 -0.22
C ARG A 9 -13.81 -0.13 -0.62
N PRO A 10 -14.40 0.96 -0.09
CA PRO A 10 -15.76 1.38 -0.44
C PRO A 10 -15.94 1.74 -1.92
N PHE A 11 -14.85 2.05 -2.61
CA PHE A 11 -14.86 2.58 -3.97
C PHE A 11 -14.48 1.55 -5.03
N GLN A 12 -14.12 0.32 -4.63
CA GLN A 12 -13.76 -0.73 -5.58
C GLN A 12 -15.00 -1.23 -6.34
N ASN A 13 -14.80 -1.58 -7.62
CA ASN A 13 -15.82 -2.15 -8.48
C ASN A 13 -17.09 -1.28 -8.59
N ARG A 14 -16.93 0.04 -8.50
CA ARG A 14 -17.99 1.02 -8.70
C ARG A 14 -17.78 1.79 -9.99
N VAL A 15 -18.88 2.29 -10.55
CA VAL A 15 -18.85 3.19 -11.69
C VAL A 15 -18.79 4.62 -11.19
N PHE A 16 -17.92 5.41 -11.79
CA PHE A 16 -17.76 6.82 -11.48
C PHE A 16 -17.85 7.67 -12.74
N SER A 17 -18.43 8.84 -12.59
CA SER A 17 -18.55 9.85 -13.63
C SER A 17 -17.40 10.86 -13.52
N ILE A 18 -16.74 11.15 -14.65
CA ILE A 18 -15.76 12.23 -14.76
C ILE A 18 -16.46 13.59 -14.90
N SER A 19 -17.69 13.59 -15.40
CA SER A 19 -18.47 14.82 -15.61
C SER A 19 -19.05 15.45 -14.33
N GLY A 20 -18.83 14.82 -13.17
CA GLY A 20 -19.39 15.28 -11.90
C GLY A 20 -20.89 14.99 -11.70
N LYS A 21 -21.51 14.23 -12.61
CA LYS A 21 -22.92 13.86 -12.51
C LYS A 21 -23.09 12.52 -11.82
N SER A 22 -24.22 12.34 -11.13
CA SER A 22 -24.69 11.06 -10.60
C SER A 22 -25.85 10.56 -11.46
N GLY A 23 -26.09 9.26 -11.45
CA GLY A 23 -27.20 8.67 -12.17
C GLY A 23 -27.15 7.15 -12.19
N ILE A 24 -27.93 6.58 -13.11
CA ILE A 24 -27.99 5.14 -13.35
C ILE A 24 -27.58 4.90 -14.80
N THR A 25 -26.70 3.93 -15.01
CA THR A 25 -26.29 3.46 -16.34
C THR A 25 -27.43 2.72 -17.03
N SER A 26 -27.35 2.51 -18.34
CA SER A 26 -28.37 1.78 -19.10
C SER A 26 -28.54 0.33 -18.64
N ASP A 27 -27.50 -0.26 -18.02
CA ASP A 27 -27.59 -1.61 -17.43
C ASP A 27 -27.94 -1.60 -15.93
N GLY A 28 -28.49 -0.46 -15.43
CA GLY A 28 -29.07 -0.36 -14.08
C GLY A 28 -28.09 -0.14 -12.94
N ARG A 29 -26.84 0.25 -13.20
CA ARG A 29 -25.84 0.51 -12.16
C ARG A 29 -25.84 1.97 -11.75
N GLU A 30 -25.81 2.21 -10.45
CA GLU A 30 -25.60 3.54 -9.90
C GLU A 30 -24.16 4.01 -10.18
N TYR A 31 -24.02 5.25 -10.63
CA TYR A 31 -22.72 5.93 -10.71
C TYR A 31 -22.76 7.26 -9.97
N ARG A 32 -21.60 7.66 -9.46
CA ARG A 32 -21.39 8.90 -8.70
C ARG A 32 -20.20 9.68 -9.25
N PRO A 33 -20.06 10.97 -8.91
CA PRO A 33 -18.88 11.73 -9.26
C PRO A 33 -17.58 11.05 -8.78
N LEU A 34 -16.58 11.02 -9.64
CA LEU A 34 -15.26 10.47 -9.27
C LEU A 34 -14.61 11.27 -8.11
N SER A 35 -14.92 12.56 -8.02
CA SER A 35 -14.44 13.43 -6.93
C SER A 35 -14.84 12.94 -5.54
N GLU A 36 -15.99 12.30 -5.38
CA GLU A 36 -16.39 11.70 -4.10
C GLU A 36 -15.42 10.63 -3.61
N ALA A 37 -14.75 9.96 -4.52
CA ALA A 37 -13.78 8.92 -4.21
C ALA A 37 -12.32 9.42 -4.17
N THR A 38 -12.01 10.50 -4.89
CA THR A 38 -10.63 11.00 -5.04
C THR A 38 -10.31 12.18 -4.15
N ASP A 39 -11.30 13.05 -3.85
CA ASP A 39 -11.06 14.32 -3.16
C ASP A 39 -11.23 14.21 -1.64
N ILE A 40 -10.85 13.06 -1.11
CA ILE A 40 -10.75 12.81 0.32
C ILE A 40 -9.35 13.22 0.77
N PHE A 41 -9.26 14.10 1.76
CA PHE A 41 -8.01 14.61 2.27
C PHE A 41 -7.79 14.21 3.72
N TYR A 42 -6.53 14.00 4.07
CA TYR A 42 -6.07 13.76 5.43
C TYR A 42 -4.98 14.77 5.78
N THR A 43 -5.17 15.49 6.87
CA THR A 43 -4.17 16.42 7.40
C THR A 43 -3.47 15.79 8.61
N THR A 44 -2.14 15.74 8.56
CA THR A 44 -1.33 15.25 9.67
C THR A 44 -1.33 16.23 10.84
N LYS A 45 -0.91 15.77 12.02
CA LYS A 45 -0.68 16.63 13.19
C LYS A 45 0.32 17.77 12.91
N ALA A 46 1.22 17.59 11.93
CA ALA A 46 2.18 18.60 11.49
C ALA A 46 1.63 19.53 10.39
N GLY A 47 0.32 19.54 10.14
CA GLY A 47 -0.34 20.43 9.18
C GLY A 47 -0.18 20.04 7.71
N LYS A 48 0.48 18.93 7.38
CA LYS A 48 0.61 18.48 5.99
C LYS A 48 -0.65 17.76 5.54
N THR A 49 -1.21 18.17 4.40
CA THR A 49 -2.41 17.58 3.80
C THR A 49 -2.03 16.64 2.64
N TYR A 50 -2.62 15.46 2.60
CA TYR A 50 -2.42 14.45 1.57
C TYR A 50 -3.76 13.96 1.02
N LYS A 51 -3.82 13.69 -0.29
CA LYS A 51 -4.95 12.95 -0.87
C LYS A 51 -4.99 11.53 -0.31
N ASN A 52 -6.13 11.17 0.25
CA ASN A 52 -6.34 9.93 0.99
C ASN A 52 -7.39 9.00 0.34
N GLY A 53 -8.06 9.44 -0.70
CA GLY A 53 -9.02 8.67 -1.48
C GLY A 53 -8.39 7.78 -2.56
N LEU A 54 -9.20 7.38 -3.53
CA LEU A 54 -8.73 6.67 -4.72
C LEU A 54 -7.65 7.50 -5.43
N PHE A 55 -6.65 6.80 -5.98
CA PHE A 55 -5.50 7.40 -6.66
C PHE A 55 -4.65 8.34 -5.79
N GLY A 56 -4.90 8.39 -4.48
CA GLY A 56 -4.09 9.11 -3.51
C GLY A 56 -2.78 8.38 -3.19
N PHE A 57 -2.06 8.92 -2.22
CA PHE A 57 -0.74 8.40 -1.83
C PHE A 57 -0.77 6.90 -1.50
N GLY A 58 0.05 6.11 -2.18
CA GLY A 58 0.16 4.66 -1.98
C GLY A 58 -1.01 3.85 -2.55
N CYS A 59 -1.95 4.47 -3.26
CA CYS A 59 -3.03 3.78 -3.96
C CYS A 59 -2.48 2.99 -5.16
N ARG A 60 -2.97 1.75 -5.33
CA ARG A 60 -2.61 0.88 -6.47
C ARG A 60 -3.80 0.62 -7.39
N HIS A 61 -4.91 1.31 -7.16
CA HIS A 61 -6.08 1.19 -8.01
C HIS A 61 -5.85 1.94 -9.33
N TYR A 62 -6.48 1.45 -10.37
CA TYR A 62 -6.56 2.10 -11.67
C TYR A 62 -8.03 2.15 -12.10
N ALA A 63 -8.37 3.10 -12.93
CA ALA A 63 -9.68 3.19 -13.57
C ALA A 63 -9.61 2.57 -14.95
N VAL A 64 -10.71 1.97 -15.36
CA VAL A 64 -10.95 1.51 -16.73
C VAL A 64 -12.19 2.21 -17.25
N THR A 65 -12.23 2.47 -18.55
CA THR A 65 -13.43 3.01 -19.18
C THR A 65 -14.58 2.03 -19.02
N TYR A 66 -15.67 2.50 -18.44
CA TYR A 66 -16.88 1.72 -18.31
C TYR A 66 -17.62 1.67 -19.66
N LYS A 67 -18.12 0.50 -19.99
CA LYS A 67 -19.08 0.27 -21.08
C LYS A 67 -20.23 -0.57 -20.54
N ASP A 68 -21.43 -0.35 -21.04
CA ASP A 68 -22.60 -1.12 -20.65
C ASP A 68 -22.38 -2.62 -20.83
N GLY A 69 -22.83 -3.42 -19.88
CA GLY A 69 -22.57 -4.84 -19.83
C GLY A 69 -21.16 -5.24 -19.36
N PHE A 70 -20.31 -4.28 -18.91
CA PHE A 70 -19.01 -4.61 -18.37
C PHE A 70 -19.13 -5.47 -17.10
N ARG A 71 -18.48 -6.63 -17.12
CA ARG A 71 -18.45 -7.52 -15.97
C ARG A 71 -17.27 -7.15 -15.06
N PHE A 72 -17.59 -6.56 -13.91
CA PHE A 72 -16.59 -6.35 -12.90
C PHE A 72 -16.01 -7.69 -12.40
N PRO A 73 -14.71 -7.75 -12.15
CA PRO A 73 -14.14 -8.89 -11.44
C PRO A 73 -14.91 -9.10 -10.12
N LYS A 74 -15.23 -10.35 -9.80
CA LYS A 74 -15.82 -10.63 -8.49
C LYS A 74 -14.93 -9.99 -7.42
N PRO A 75 -15.48 -9.22 -6.48
CA PRO A 75 -14.70 -8.74 -5.37
C PRO A 75 -14.11 -9.96 -4.68
N ASN A 76 -12.80 -9.95 -4.45
CA ASN A 76 -12.18 -10.97 -3.63
C ASN A 76 -12.95 -11.01 -2.30
N PRO A 77 -13.21 -12.23 -1.76
CA PRO A 77 -13.81 -12.35 -0.45
C PRO A 77 -13.03 -11.45 0.50
N LYS A 78 -13.73 -10.84 1.43
CA LYS A 78 -13.16 -9.90 2.41
C LYS A 78 -11.81 -10.43 2.90
N VAL A 79 -10.73 -9.83 2.40
CA VAL A 79 -9.43 -10.05 3.04
C VAL A 79 -9.62 -9.48 4.43
N GLU A 80 -9.53 -10.32 5.41
CA GLU A 80 -9.66 -9.91 6.80
C GLU A 80 -8.71 -8.77 7.08
N GLU A 81 -9.12 -7.84 7.92
CA GLU A 81 -8.29 -6.71 8.35
C GLU A 81 -6.91 -7.19 8.84
N SER A 82 -6.85 -8.39 9.42
CA SER A 82 -5.66 -9.12 9.80
C SER A 82 -4.66 -9.27 8.65
N GLU A 83 -5.10 -9.71 7.47
CA GLU A 83 -4.24 -9.90 6.29
C GLU A 83 -3.61 -8.58 5.79
N TYR A 84 -4.38 -7.51 5.80
CA TYR A 84 -3.86 -6.18 5.48
C TYR A 84 -2.78 -5.73 6.47
N LYS A 85 -3.04 -5.90 7.77
CA LYS A 85 -2.09 -5.56 8.85
C LYS A 85 -0.81 -6.38 8.73
N ILE A 86 -0.92 -7.69 8.45
CA ILE A 86 0.23 -8.56 8.21
C ILE A 86 1.06 -8.06 7.02
N THR A 87 0.41 -7.74 5.89
CA THR A 87 1.10 -7.19 4.71
C THR A 87 1.82 -5.88 5.03
N GLN A 88 1.17 -4.96 5.76
CA GLN A 88 1.79 -3.68 6.14
C GLN A 88 2.99 -3.90 7.07
N LYS A 89 2.89 -4.82 8.01
CA LYS A 89 4.00 -5.15 8.92
C LYS A 89 5.19 -5.77 8.18
N GLN A 90 4.92 -6.68 7.24
CA GLN A 90 5.95 -7.28 6.41
C GLN A 90 6.71 -6.21 5.61
N ARG A 91 5.98 -5.31 4.94
CA ARG A 91 6.58 -4.19 4.19
C ARG A 91 7.34 -3.20 5.09
N TYR A 92 6.86 -2.97 6.30
CA TYR A 92 7.60 -2.17 7.27
C TYR A 92 8.96 -2.80 7.58
N LEU A 93 9.00 -4.11 7.84
CA LEU A 93 10.26 -4.81 8.12
C LEU A 93 11.21 -4.78 6.92
N GLU A 94 10.71 -4.98 5.69
CA GLU A 94 11.49 -4.83 4.46
C GLU A 94 12.13 -3.43 4.35
N ARG A 95 11.35 -2.37 4.62
CA ARG A 95 11.86 -0.99 4.62
C ARG A 95 12.93 -0.76 5.67
N GLN A 96 12.73 -1.32 6.88
CA GLN A 96 13.73 -1.20 7.96
C GLN A 96 15.05 -1.87 7.58
N VAL A 97 15.01 -3.06 6.99
CA VAL A 97 16.23 -3.73 6.52
C VAL A 97 16.95 -2.87 5.48
N ARG A 98 16.25 -2.33 4.49
CA ARG A 98 16.87 -1.45 3.49
C ARG A 98 17.43 -0.19 4.10
N HIS A 99 16.68 0.47 4.98
CA HIS A 99 17.14 1.69 5.66
C HIS A 99 18.47 1.47 6.39
N TRP A 100 18.56 0.44 7.20
CA TRP A 100 19.77 0.16 7.96
C TRP A 100 20.93 -0.31 7.08
N ARG A 101 20.67 -1.04 6.01
CA ARG A 101 21.70 -1.38 5.01
C ARG A 101 22.24 -0.14 4.30
N THR A 102 21.36 0.78 3.88
CA THR A 102 21.76 2.05 3.28
C THR A 102 22.62 2.85 4.25
N LYS A 103 22.19 2.98 5.51
CA LYS A 103 22.94 3.69 6.55
C LYS A 103 24.32 3.06 6.75
N ALA A 104 24.41 1.75 6.80
CA ALA A 104 25.70 1.04 6.93
C ALA A 104 26.63 1.36 5.73
N ILE A 105 26.12 1.34 4.49
CA ILE A 105 26.95 1.69 3.32
C ILE A 105 27.43 3.13 3.40
N MET A 106 26.58 4.08 3.76
CA MET A 106 26.94 5.49 3.88
C MET A 106 27.98 5.76 4.97
N LYS A 107 28.00 4.95 6.02
CA LYS A 107 28.93 5.11 7.15
C LYS A 107 30.23 4.27 7.00
N LYS A 108 30.26 3.37 6.03
CA LYS A 108 31.45 2.56 5.74
C LYS A 108 32.62 3.47 5.35
N GLY A 109 33.72 3.38 6.12
CA GLY A 109 34.92 4.21 5.91
C GLY A 109 34.84 5.64 6.44
N VAL A 110 33.72 6.07 6.99
CA VAL A 110 33.51 7.41 7.57
C VAL A 110 33.47 7.35 9.10
N ASN A 111 32.68 6.45 9.65
CA ASN A 111 32.53 6.26 11.09
C ASN A 111 32.31 4.77 11.39
N LEU A 112 33.30 4.15 12.00
CA LEU A 112 33.30 2.70 12.26
C LEU A 112 32.22 2.29 13.26
N GLU A 113 31.99 3.07 14.29
CA GLU A 113 30.96 2.78 15.31
C GLU A 113 29.55 2.83 14.72
N GLU A 114 29.21 3.91 14.02
CA GLU A 114 27.93 4.04 13.35
C GLU A 114 27.73 2.98 12.25
N TYR A 115 28.79 2.58 11.57
CA TYR A 115 28.76 1.48 10.60
C TYR A 115 28.41 0.15 11.27
N GLN A 116 29.07 -0.18 12.38
CA GLN A 116 28.81 -1.42 13.12
C GLN A 116 27.39 -1.44 13.66
N GLU A 117 26.93 -0.36 14.30
CA GLU A 117 25.55 -0.21 14.79
C GLU A 117 24.52 -0.42 13.67
N ALA A 118 24.71 0.24 12.55
CA ALA A 118 23.78 0.13 11.41
C ALA A 118 23.76 -1.28 10.82
N ARG A 119 24.90 -1.95 10.75
CA ARG A 119 25.03 -3.34 10.31
C ARG A 119 24.28 -4.30 11.24
N GLU A 120 24.45 -4.18 12.55
CA GLU A 120 23.76 -5.00 13.54
C GLU A 120 22.25 -4.82 13.48
N LYS A 121 21.78 -3.58 13.37
CA LYS A 121 20.36 -3.27 13.18
C LYS A 121 19.83 -3.87 11.89
N ALA A 122 20.57 -3.81 10.80
CA ALA A 122 20.16 -4.44 9.53
C ALA A 122 20.01 -5.96 9.68
N ILE A 123 20.94 -6.63 10.37
CA ILE A 123 20.86 -8.08 10.65
C ILE A 123 19.64 -8.39 11.53
N THR A 124 19.45 -7.61 12.59
CA THR A 124 18.33 -7.77 13.53
C THR A 124 16.97 -7.63 12.82
N TYR A 125 16.79 -6.59 12.01
CA TYR A 125 15.55 -6.41 11.25
C TYR A 125 15.36 -7.48 10.18
N ASN A 126 16.42 -7.97 9.56
CA ASN A 126 16.33 -9.07 8.61
C ASN A 126 15.88 -10.38 9.29
N LYS A 127 16.43 -10.70 10.47
CA LYS A 127 15.97 -11.83 11.28
C LYS A 127 14.49 -11.70 11.66
N LYS A 128 14.05 -10.50 12.08
CA LYS A 128 12.64 -10.20 12.37
C LYS A 128 11.76 -10.37 11.13
N TYR A 129 12.20 -9.95 9.95
CA TYR A 129 11.47 -10.10 8.70
C TYR A 129 11.29 -11.57 8.32
N ILE A 130 12.37 -12.37 8.37
CA ILE A 130 12.32 -13.82 8.09
C ILE A 130 11.35 -14.51 9.04
N LYS A 131 11.51 -14.29 10.35
CA LYS A 131 10.65 -14.88 11.38
C LYS A 131 9.19 -14.50 11.17
N PHE A 132 8.90 -13.21 11.01
CA PHE A 132 7.55 -12.72 10.79
C PHE A 132 6.90 -13.32 9.53
N SER A 133 7.66 -13.44 8.43
CA SER A 133 7.16 -14.06 7.20
C SER A 133 6.80 -15.52 7.44
N LYS A 134 7.67 -16.27 8.11
CA LYS A 134 7.43 -17.70 8.45
C LYS A 134 6.22 -17.87 9.36
N ASP A 135 6.13 -17.09 10.43
CA ASP A 135 5.05 -17.18 11.44
C ASP A 135 3.66 -16.88 10.84
N ASN A 136 3.62 -16.12 9.74
CA ASN A 136 2.38 -15.75 9.05
C ASN A 136 2.18 -16.48 7.72
N GLY A 137 2.90 -17.57 7.46
CA GLY A 137 2.77 -18.35 6.22
C GLY A 137 3.08 -17.57 4.94
N ARG A 138 3.91 -16.50 5.03
CA ARG A 138 4.23 -15.65 3.90
C ARG A 138 5.61 -15.91 3.33
N ALA A 139 5.74 -15.71 2.03
CA ALA A 139 7.02 -15.82 1.37
C ALA A 139 7.99 -14.73 1.85
N TYR A 140 9.23 -15.12 2.09
CA TYR A 140 10.34 -14.21 2.28
C TYR A 140 10.98 -13.88 0.92
N TYR A 141 11.13 -12.60 0.62
CA TYR A 141 11.70 -12.12 -0.63
C TYR A 141 13.04 -11.39 -0.37
N PRO A 142 14.19 -12.09 -0.46
CA PRO A 142 15.52 -11.45 -0.27
C PRO A 142 15.77 -10.27 -1.21
N SER A 143 15.27 -10.35 -2.44
CA SER A 143 15.39 -9.28 -3.45
C SER A 143 14.81 -7.95 -2.99
N ARG A 144 13.74 -7.97 -2.20
CA ARG A 144 13.09 -6.74 -1.69
C ARG A 144 13.89 -6.02 -0.60
N THR A 145 14.92 -6.65 -0.08
CA THR A 145 15.79 -6.09 0.94
C THR A 145 17.20 -5.79 0.41
N LYS A 146 17.52 -6.19 -0.82
CA LYS A 146 18.76 -5.79 -1.48
C LYS A 146 18.75 -4.29 -1.76
N LEU A 147 19.92 -3.69 -1.71
CA LEU A 147 20.19 -2.35 -2.24
C LEU A 147 20.55 -2.51 -3.70
N ILE A 148 20.02 -1.65 -4.54
CA ILE A 148 20.35 -1.55 -5.95
C ILE A 148 21.68 -0.80 -6.09
#